data_5bf789f588dc7970870903f0d4120fe6
#
_entry.id   5bf789f588dc7970870903f0d4120fe6
#
_cell.length_a   1.000
_cell.length_b   1.000
_cell.length_c   1.000
_cell.angle_alpha   90.00
_cell.angle_beta   90.00
_cell.angle_gamma   90.00
#
_symmetry.space_group_name_H-M   'P 1'
#
loop_
_entity.id
_entity.type
_entity.pdbx_description
1 polymer ?
#
loop_
_entity_poly.entity_id
_entity_poly.type
_entity_poly.pdbx_seq_one_letter_code
_entity_poly.pdbx_strand_id
1 'polypeptide(L)'
;MGYYVDVILPIPVNQKFTYLISKDEYNFIKPGMRIIVPFGKSKLYTSISVKIHNFFESDFELKSIIQIIDDNPLVNDHQLKFWDWVSRYYFTSVGEVMRASIPSNLILQSETIITLNNQNEVDN
;
A
#
# COMPACT_ATOMS: atom_id res chain seq x y z
N MET A 1 19.12 -6.91 10.29
CA MET A 1 17.95 -6.20 10.82
C MET A 1 17.52 -5.12 9.88
N GLY A 2 16.24 -5.02 9.61
CA GLY A 2 15.72 -4.04 8.69
C GLY A 2 14.51 -3.33 9.25
N TYR A 3 13.95 -2.46 8.44
CA TYR A 3 12.71 -1.74 8.75
C TYR A 3 11.67 -2.16 7.73
N TYR A 4 10.42 -2.29 8.17
CA TYR A 4 9.37 -2.88 7.35
C TYR A 4 8.05 -2.13 7.51
N VAL A 5 7.23 -2.19 6.47
CA VAL A 5 5.86 -1.66 6.52
C VAL A 5 4.91 -2.72 5.99
N ASP A 6 3.82 -2.94 6.72
CA ASP A 6 2.72 -3.78 6.27
C ASP A 6 1.68 -2.90 5.61
N VAL A 7 1.22 -3.31 4.44
CA VAL A 7 0.28 -2.52 3.64
C VAL A 7 -0.90 -3.37 3.17
N ILE A 8 -2.00 -2.68 2.86
CA ILE A 8 -3.16 -3.26 2.19
C ILE A 8 -3.09 -2.87 0.73
N LEU A 9 -3.21 -3.85 -0.16
CA LEU A 9 -3.27 -3.63 -1.60
C LEU A 9 -4.73 -3.63 -2.07
N PRO A 10 -5.08 -2.83 -3.10
CA PRO A 10 -6.45 -2.77 -3.61
C PRO A 10 -6.77 -3.94 -4.54
N ILE A 11 -6.52 -5.15 -4.08
CA ILE A 11 -6.73 -6.38 -4.84
C ILE A 11 -7.55 -7.36 -3.99
N PRO A 12 -8.23 -8.33 -4.61
CA PRO A 12 -9.14 -9.21 -3.90
C PRO A 12 -8.42 -10.35 -3.15
N VAL A 13 -7.49 -9.98 -2.28
CA VAL A 13 -6.83 -10.93 -1.38
C VAL A 13 -6.96 -10.43 0.04
N ASN A 14 -7.21 -11.35 0.96
CA ASN A 14 -7.45 -11.00 2.35
C ASN A 14 -6.17 -11.19 3.18
N GLN A 15 -5.11 -10.51 2.76
CA GLN A 15 -3.86 -10.51 3.51
C GLN A 15 -3.16 -9.17 3.35
N LYS A 16 -2.28 -8.89 4.29
CA LYS A 16 -1.41 -7.72 4.25
C LYS A 16 -0.07 -8.14 3.69
N PHE A 17 0.60 -7.22 3.05
CA PHE A 17 1.90 -7.48 2.43
C PHE A 17 2.97 -6.62 3.10
N THR A 18 4.15 -7.19 3.24
CA THR A 18 5.26 -6.53 3.92
C THR A 18 6.32 -6.11 2.92
N TYR A 19 6.80 -4.87 3.06
CA TYR A 19 7.83 -4.31 2.20
C TYR A 19 8.96 -3.74 3.02
N LEU A 20 10.15 -3.69 2.42
CA LEU A 20 11.32 -3.07 3.03
C LEU A 20 11.24 -1.57 2.92
N ILE A 21 11.66 -0.89 3.97
CA ILE A 21 11.77 0.57 4.00
C ILE A 21 13.11 0.96 4.60
N SER A 22 13.53 2.20 4.36
CA SER A 22 14.73 2.74 4.95
C SER A 22 14.44 3.21 6.39
N LYS A 23 15.51 3.54 7.12
CA LYS A 23 15.37 4.09 8.47
C LYS A 23 14.62 5.42 8.45
N ASP A 24 14.90 6.27 7.46
CA ASP A 24 14.22 7.55 7.30
C ASP A 24 12.73 7.34 7.02
N GLU A 25 12.39 6.39 6.15
CA GLU A 25 11.01 6.04 5.86
C GLU A 25 10.32 5.46 7.10
N TYR A 26 11.03 4.67 7.87
CA TYR A 26 10.52 4.12 9.12
C TYR A 26 10.11 5.22 10.10
N ASN A 27 10.87 6.29 10.17
CA ASN A 27 10.59 7.43 11.03
C ASN A 27 9.50 8.35 10.47
N PHE A 28 9.26 8.28 9.17
CA PHE A 28 8.31 9.16 8.46
C PHE A 28 6.92 8.54 8.32
N ILE A 29 6.85 7.25 7.98
CA ILE A 29 5.59 6.59 7.67
C ILE A 29 4.74 6.42 8.91
N LYS A 30 3.44 6.74 8.77
CA LYS A 30 2.41 6.48 9.78
C LYS A 30 1.34 5.61 9.15
N PRO A 31 0.58 4.84 9.95
CA PRO A 31 -0.54 4.07 9.42
C PRO A 31 -1.54 4.98 8.71
N GLY A 32 -2.05 4.52 7.57
CA GLY A 32 -3.04 5.25 6.79
C GLY A 32 -2.48 6.09 5.65
N MET A 33 -1.19 5.99 5.37
CA MET A 33 -0.55 6.70 4.26
C MET A 33 -0.58 5.87 2.99
N ARG A 34 -0.73 6.55 1.85
CA ARG A 34 -0.63 5.89 0.55
C ARG A 34 0.84 5.71 0.18
N ILE A 35 1.18 4.49 -0.23
CA ILE A 35 2.54 4.13 -0.61
C ILE A 35 2.47 3.35 -1.91
N ILE A 36 3.29 3.72 -2.89
CA ILE A 36 3.40 2.96 -4.13
C ILE A 36 4.37 1.82 -3.91
N VAL A 37 3.92 0.60 -4.19
CA VAL A 37 4.70 -0.60 -3.98
C VAL A 37 4.69 -1.47 -5.23
N PRO A 38 5.77 -2.23 -5.48
CA PRO A 38 5.77 -3.20 -6.58
C PRO A 38 5.02 -4.46 -6.17
N PHE A 39 4.34 -5.08 -7.11
CA PHE A 39 3.66 -6.35 -6.89
C PHE A 39 3.73 -7.18 -8.15
N GLY A 40 4.26 -8.39 -8.05
CA GLY A 40 4.49 -9.23 -9.20
C GLY A 40 5.69 -8.73 -10.02
N LYS A 41 5.70 -9.01 -11.31
CA LYS A 41 6.87 -8.76 -12.14
C LYS A 41 6.98 -7.32 -12.64
N SER A 42 5.86 -6.67 -12.92
CA SER A 42 5.91 -5.34 -13.53
C SER A 42 4.72 -4.48 -13.14
N LYS A 43 4.10 -4.77 -12.02
CA LYS A 43 2.93 -4.01 -11.55
C LYS A 43 3.29 -3.16 -10.36
N LEU A 44 2.72 -1.96 -10.32
CA LEU A 44 2.81 -1.05 -9.19
C LEU A 44 1.41 -0.77 -8.70
N TYR A 45 1.23 -0.75 -7.40
CA TYR A 45 -0.06 -0.44 -6.78
C TYR A 45 0.07 0.66 -5.76
N THR A 46 -0.99 1.44 -5.61
CA THR A 46 -1.14 2.34 -4.48
C THR A 46 -1.69 1.53 -3.32
N SER A 47 -0.90 1.42 -2.27
CA SER A 47 -1.29 0.70 -1.06
C SER A 47 -1.55 1.68 0.08
N ILE A 48 -2.13 1.15 1.17
CA ILE A 48 -2.32 1.91 2.40
C ILE A 48 -1.52 1.23 3.50
N SER A 49 -0.65 1.98 4.17
CA SER A 49 0.13 1.46 5.28
C SER A 49 -0.76 1.17 6.48
N VAL A 50 -0.52 0.06 7.16
CA VAL A 50 -1.29 -0.31 8.36
C VAL A 50 -0.41 -0.49 9.59
N LYS A 51 0.84 -0.94 9.42
CA LYS A 51 1.74 -1.16 10.53
C LYS A 51 3.18 -0.97 10.10
N ILE A 52 3.96 -0.31 10.92
CA ILE A 52 5.39 -0.13 10.70
C ILE A 52 6.12 -0.88 11.81
N HIS A 53 7.14 -1.65 11.45
CA HIS A 53 7.86 -2.46 12.42
C HIS A 53 9.29 -2.70 11.98
N ASN A 54 10.09 -3.22 12.91
CA ASN A 54 11.49 -3.53 12.65
C ASN A 54 11.80 -5.02 12.81
N PHE A 55 10.77 -5.84 12.81
CA PHE A 55 10.90 -7.28 13.00
C PHE A 55 10.16 -8.03 11.90
N PHE A 56 10.84 -8.97 11.27
CA PHE A 56 10.23 -9.82 10.25
C PHE A 56 10.89 -11.20 10.28
N GLU A 57 10.08 -12.22 10.53
CA GLU A 57 10.51 -13.61 10.59
C GLU A 57 10.22 -14.30 9.27
N SER A 58 11.08 -14.14 8.29
CA SER A 58 10.93 -14.86 7.05
C SER A 58 12.27 -14.96 6.33
N ASP A 59 12.45 -16.04 5.61
CA ASP A 59 13.61 -16.26 4.76
C ASP A 59 13.41 -15.64 3.37
N PHE A 60 12.23 -15.06 3.12
CA PHE A 60 11.95 -14.45 1.82
C PHE A 60 12.62 -13.09 1.70
N GLU A 61 13.14 -12.83 0.51
CA GLU A 61 13.60 -11.49 0.19
C GLU A 61 12.36 -10.62 -0.06
N LEU A 62 12.31 -9.50 0.64
CA LEU A 62 11.22 -8.54 0.48
C LEU A 62 11.61 -7.46 -0.51
N LYS A 63 10.63 -6.99 -1.26
CA LYS A 63 10.82 -5.86 -2.15
C LYS A 63 10.71 -4.57 -1.36
N SER A 64 11.37 -3.54 -1.85
CA SER A 64 11.29 -2.19 -1.27
C SER A 64 10.10 -1.44 -1.82
N ILE A 65 9.61 -0.48 -1.05
CA ILE A 65 8.59 0.44 -1.55
C ILE A 65 9.19 1.32 -2.64
N ILE A 66 8.33 1.87 -3.50
CA ILE A 66 8.77 2.76 -4.57
C ILE A 66 8.72 4.22 -4.10
N GLN A 67 7.60 4.64 -3.53
CA GLN A 67 7.39 6.04 -3.18
C GLN A 67 6.29 6.17 -2.13
N ILE A 68 6.45 7.14 -1.23
CA ILE A 68 5.42 7.54 -0.28
C ILE A 68 4.68 8.72 -0.90
N ILE A 69 3.35 8.63 -1.02
CA ILE A 69 2.55 9.68 -1.66
C ILE A 69 2.16 10.77 -0.66
N ASP A 70 1.78 10.38 0.55
CA ASP A 70 1.21 11.30 1.53
C ASP A 70 2.22 11.77 2.56
N ASP A 71 2.08 13.02 3.00
CA ASP A 71 2.84 13.56 4.13
C ASP A 71 2.12 13.29 5.46
N ASN A 72 0.82 13.04 5.39
CA ASN A 72 -0.02 12.74 6.55
C ASN A 72 -0.95 11.59 6.20
N PRO A 73 -1.44 10.84 7.20
CA PRO A 73 -2.37 9.75 6.92
C PRO A 73 -3.62 10.23 6.22
N LEU A 74 -3.98 9.56 5.13
CA LEU A 74 -5.24 9.77 4.41
C LEU A 74 -6.39 9.09 5.18
N VAL A 75 -6.08 7.98 5.83
CA VAL A 75 -7.04 7.14 6.53
C VAL A 75 -6.61 7.07 7.99
N ASN A 76 -7.55 7.25 8.91
CA ASN A 76 -7.22 7.17 10.33
C ASN A 76 -7.35 5.74 10.86
N ASP A 77 -6.95 5.55 12.11
CA ASP A 77 -6.96 4.24 12.75
C ASP A 77 -8.37 3.64 12.85
N HIS A 78 -9.37 4.48 13.12
CA HIS A 78 -10.76 4.04 13.17
C HIS A 78 -11.24 3.51 11.82
N GLN A 79 -10.85 4.16 10.74
CA GLN A 79 -11.20 3.72 9.40
C GLN A 79 -10.52 2.40 9.04
N LEU A 80 -9.26 2.23 9.41
CA LEU A 80 -8.55 0.98 9.19
C LEU A 80 -9.21 -0.18 9.95
N LYS A 81 -9.59 0.05 11.18
CA LYS A 81 -10.30 -0.94 12.00
C LYS A 81 -11.68 -1.24 11.42
N PHE A 82 -12.36 -0.22 10.90
CA PHE A 82 -13.66 -0.39 10.27
C PHE A 82 -13.56 -1.26 9.02
N TRP A 83 -12.54 -1.04 8.19
CA TRP A 83 -12.30 -1.86 7.01
C TRP A 83 -12.10 -3.32 7.37
N ASP A 84 -11.33 -3.56 8.41
CA ASP A 84 -11.06 -4.90 8.90
C ASP A 84 -12.35 -5.58 9.38
N TRP A 85 -13.18 -4.82 10.10
CA TRP A 85 -14.48 -5.31 10.56
C TRP A 85 -15.41 -5.62 9.40
N VAL A 86 -15.51 -4.74 8.41
CA VAL A 86 -16.36 -4.94 7.21
C VAL A 86 -15.90 -6.18 6.45
N SER A 87 -14.59 -6.32 6.29
CA SER A 87 -14.01 -7.48 5.60
C SER A 87 -14.46 -8.80 6.27
N ARG A 88 -14.40 -8.84 7.59
CA ARG A 88 -14.78 -10.03 8.33
C ARG A 88 -16.29 -10.26 8.34
N TYR A 89 -17.06 -9.18 8.48
CA TYR A 89 -18.52 -9.28 8.55
C TYR A 89 -19.13 -9.75 7.24
N TYR A 90 -18.64 -9.24 6.10
CA TYR A 90 -19.20 -9.55 4.79
C TYR A 90 -18.41 -10.62 4.03
N PHE A 91 -17.43 -11.24 4.66
CA PHE A 91 -16.57 -12.27 4.04
C PHE A 91 -15.94 -11.79 2.73
N THR A 92 -15.52 -10.53 2.69
CA THR A 92 -14.85 -9.94 1.54
C THR A 92 -13.41 -9.61 1.91
N SER A 93 -12.54 -9.42 0.93
CA SER A 93 -11.15 -9.09 1.22
C SER A 93 -11.01 -7.65 1.69
N VAL A 94 -10.02 -7.40 2.55
CA VAL A 94 -9.75 -6.05 3.04
C VAL A 94 -9.30 -5.13 1.90
N GLY A 95 -8.63 -5.69 0.87
CA GLY A 95 -8.25 -4.93 -0.32
C GLY A 95 -9.44 -4.42 -1.10
N GLU A 96 -10.50 -5.23 -1.20
CA GLU A 96 -11.74 -4.81 -1.86
C GLU A 96 -12.47 -3.74 -1.07
N VAL A 97 -12.49 -3.87 0.27
CA VAL A 97 -13.07 -2.86 1.15
C VAL A 97 -12.34 -1.53 0.99
N MET A 98 -11.03 -1.55 1.00
CA MET A 98 -10.21 -0.36 0.79
C MET A 98 -10.52 0.30 -0.55
N ARG A 99 -10.56 -0.50 -1.60
CA ARG A 99 -10.82 0.00 -2.95
C ARG A 99 -12.21 0.64 -3.07
N ALA A 100 -13.20 0.09 -2.39
CA ALA A 100 -14.56 0.63 -2.38
C ALA A 100 -14.67 1.89 -1.52
N SER A 101 -13.82 2.03 -0.51
CA SER A 101 -13.90 3.12 0.47
C SER A 101 -13.16 4.38 0.03
N ILE A 102 -12.16 4.25 -0.82
CA ILE A 102 -11.35 5.39 -1.28
C ILE A 102 -11.72 5.73 -2.71
N PRO A 103 -11.91 7.03 -3.04
CA PRO A 103 -12.18 7.43 -4.42
C PRO A 103 -11.14 6.90 -5.38
N SER A 104 -11.58 6.44 -6.54
CA SER A 104 -10.71 5.77 -7.51
C SER A 104 -9.56 6.64 -8.01
N ASN A 105 -9.75 7.97 -8.04
CA ASN A 105 -8.69 8.88 -8.46
C ASN A 105 -7.55 8.99 -7.43
N LEU A 106 -7.75 8.50 -6.22
CA LEU A 106 -6.72 8.47 -5.19
C LEU A 106 -5.96 7.15 -5.15
N ILE A 107 -6.44 6.14 -5.87
CA ILE A 107 -5.79 4.82 -5.96
C ILE A 107 -5.41 4.59 -7.41
N LEU A 108 -4.10 4.60 -7.67
CA LEU A 108 -3.57 4.32 -9.00
C LEU A 108 -3.22 2.84 -9.09
N GLN A 109 -3.62 2.23 -10.20
CA GLN A 109 -3.24 0.86 -10.51
C GLN A 109 -1.96 0.87 -11.34
N SER A 110 -1.24 -0.23 -11.33
CA SER A 110 0.08 -0.33 -11.90
C SER A 110 0.17 0.08 -13.37
N GLU A 111 -0.77 -0.36 -14.15
CA GLU A 111 -0.79 -0.07 -15.59
C GLU A 111 -1.06 1.42 -15.84
N THR A 112 -1.90 2.01 -15.00
CA THR A 112 -2.22 3.43 -15.09
C THR A 112 -0.98 4.28 -14.81
N ILE A 113 -0.19 3.92 -13.82
CA ILE A 113 1.03 4.65 -13.48
C ILE A 113 2.02 4.60 -14.63
N ILE A 114 2.25 3.42 -15.18
CA ILE A 114 3.17 3.24 -16.31
C ILE A 114 2.69 4.00 -17.53
N THR A 115 1.39 3.94 -17.81
CA THR A 115 0.79 4.64 -18.95
C THR A 115 0.95 6.16 -18.80
N LEU A 116 0.72 6.68 -17.61
CA LEU A 116 0.89 8.12 -17.36
C LEU A 116 2.33 8.57 -17.58
N ASN A 117 3.28 7.79 -17.12
CA ASN A 117 4.69 8.10 -17.31
C ASN A 117 5.04 8.09 -18.80
N ASN A 118 4.55 7.13 -19.56
CA ASN A 118 4.77 7.04 -20.99
C ASN A 118 4.14 8.22 -21.71
N GLN A 119 2.93 8.61 -21.31
CA GLN A 119 2.27 9.78 -21.90
C GLN A 119 3.04 11.07 -21.62
N ASN A 120 3.55 11.23 -20.42
CA ASN A 120 4.35 12.40 -20.07
C ASN A 120 5.64 12.45 -20.89
N GLU A 121 6.25 11.33 -21.15
CA GLU A 121 7.44 11.25 -21.99
C GLU A 121 7.12 11.59 -23.45
N VAL A 122 5.97 11.16 -23.93
CA VAL A 122 5.53 11.43 -25.30
C VAL A 122 5.12 12.89 -25.47
N ASP A 123 4.44 13.45 -24.49
CA ASP A 123 3.94 14.84 -24.54
C ASP A 123 5.05 15.87 -24.35
N ASN A 124 6.19 15.47 -23.87
CA ASN A 124 7.36 16.31 -23.68
C ASN A 124 8.35 16.15 -24.83
#